data_2b39ef71b8cf62c364c8fc2e384c89b2
#
_entry.id   2b39ef71b8cf62c364c8fc2e384c89b2
#
_cell.length_a   1.000
_cell.length_b   1.000
_cell.length_c   1.000
_cell.angle_alpha   90.00
_cell.angle_beta   90.00
_cell.angle_gamma   90.00
#
_symmetry.space_group_name_H-M   'P 1'
#
loop_
_entity.id
_entity.type
_entity.pdbx_description
1 polymer ?
#
loop_
_entity_poly.entity_id
_entity_poly.type
_entity_poly.pdbx_seq_one_letter_code
_entity_poly.pdbx_strand_id
1 'polypeptide(L)'
;VIMPISFDGDKEAVALNLRTRKTALNYLKNGGAIGIFPGGTVSTSAKPFSQPLDPSWRAFTARMILKSNPTVVPLYFEGHTSRLFQLASHLHYTLRMGLLIKEFKSRVDSPVRISIGQPLNSDEMARRSHDPTTFMDYLRNKTYELSMNADLGCQYGYEFEERYKS
;
A
#
# COMPACT_ATOMS: atom_id res chain seq x y z
N VAL A 1 -16.72 -5.98 -4.11
CA VAL A 1 -16.06 -6.62 -5.27
C VAL A 1 -14.56 -6.58 -5.05
N ILE A 2 -13.87 -7.73 -5.19
CA ILE A 2 -12.41 -7.81 -5.13
C ILE A 2 -11.86 -7.52 -6.53
N MET A 3 -10.88 -6.63 -6.61
CA MET A 3 -10.22 -6.23 -7.85
C MET A 3 -8.74 -6.64 -7.78
N PRO A 4 -8.37 -7.83 -8.30
CA PRO A 4 -7.01 -8.34 -8.18
C PRO A 4 -6.03 -7.52 -9.03
N ILE A 5 -4.81 -7.36 -8.52
CA ILE A 5 -3.67 -6.77 -9.21
C ILE A 5 -2.53 -7.77 -9.12
N SER A 6 -1.90 -8.10 -10.25
CA SER A 6 -0.68 -8.90 -10.28
C SER A 6 0.54 -8.00 -10.41
N PHE A 7 1.59 -8.36 -9.71
CA PHE A 7 2.90 -7.70 -9.78
C PHE A 7 3.90 -8.48 -10.64
N ASP A 8 3.46 -9.58 -11.26
CA ASP A 8 4.26 -10.32 -12.21
C ASP A 8 4.48 -9.50 -13.49
N GLY A 9 5.61 -9.71 -14.13
CA GLY A 9 5.99 -8.98 -15.36
C GLY A 9 5.53 -9.64 -16.65
N ASP A 10 4.70 -10.68 -16.57
CA ASP A 10 4.24 -11.42 -17.75
C ASP A 10 3.06 -10.76 -18.47
N LYS A 11 2.73 -11.25 -19.65
CA LYS A 11 1.63 -10.71 -20.47
C LYS A 11 0.26 -10.90 -19.83
N GLU A 12 0.08 -11.96 -19.06
CA GLU A 12 -1.18 -12.26 -18.38
C GLU A 12 -1.43 -11.27 -17.23
N ALA A 13 -0.40 -10.97 -16.44
CA ALA A 13 -0.46 -9.96 -15.39
C ALA A 13 -0.78 -8.57 -15.95
N VAL A 14 -0.16 -8.19 -17.07
CA VAL A 14 -0.47 -6.92 -17.75
C VAL A 14 -1.92 -6.88 -18.21
N ALA A 15 -2.43 -7.95 -18.83
CA ALA A 15 -3.82 -8.03 -19.27
C ALA A 15 -4.81 -7.96 -18.09
N LEU A 16 -4.51 -8.68 -17.00
CA LEU A 16 -5.29 -8.63 -15.76
C LEU A 16 -5.33 -7.22 -15.19
N ASN A 17 -4.19 -6.57 -15.05
CA ASN A 17 -4.09 -5.22 -14.49
C ASN A 17 -4.83 -4.18 -15.35
N LEU A 18 -4.82 -4.31 -16.68
CA LEU A 18 -5.59 -3.46 -17.59
C LEU A 18 -7.10 -3.66 -17.40
N ARG A 19 -7.55 -4.92 -17.28
CA ARG A 19 -8.96 -5.26 -17.02
C ARG A 19 -9.41 -4.70 -15.67
N THR A 20 -8.63 -4.95 -14.60
CA THR A 20 -8.90 -4.45 -13.25
C THR A 20 -9.00 -2.93 -13.24
N ARG A 21 -8.06 -2.23 -13.89
CA ARG A 21 -8.09 -0.77 -14.00
C ARG A 21 -9.36 -0.28 -14.71
N LYS A 22 -9.77 -0.91 -15.80
CA LYS A 22 -10.99 -0.53 -16.53
C LYS A 22 -12.23 -0.69 -15.64
N THR A 23 -12.32 -1.80 -14.92
CA THR A 23 -13.42 -2.08 -13.97
C THR A 23 -13.45 -1.05 -12.86
N ALA A 24 -12.30 -0.76 -12.24
CA ALA A 24 -12.15 0.23 -11.18
C ALA A 24 -12.57 1.63 -11.62
N LEU A 25 -12.12 2.08 -12.80
CA LEU A 25 -12.50 3.38 -13.36
C LEU A 25 -14.00 3.49 -13.61
N ASN A 26 -14.61 2.45 -14.15
CA ASN A 26 -16.07 2.43 -14.37
C ASN A 26 -16.82 2.45 -13.03
N TYR A 27 -16.34 1.71 -12.02
CA TYR A 27 -16.97 1.69 -10.71
C TYR A 27 -16.91 3.05 -10.01
N LEU A 28 -15.75 3.72 -10.04
CA LEU A 28 -15.58 5.09 -9.52
C LEU A 28 -16.47 6.09 -10.28
N LYS A 29 -16.53 6.00 -11.62
CA LYS A 29 -17.36 6.89 -12.45
C LYS A 29 -18.85 6.77 -12.12
N ASN A 30 -19.30 5.61 -11.65
CA ASN A 30 -20.68 5.36 -11.22
C ASN A 30 -20.91 5.69 -9.73
N GLY A 31 -20.03 6.45 -9.09
CA GLY A 31 -20.17 6.87 -7.70
C GLY A 31 -19.73 5.81 -6.67
N GLY A 32 -19.07 4.76 -7.11
CA GLY A 32 -18.54 3.73 -6.20
C GLY A 32 -17.30 4.20 -5.42
N ALA A 33 -17.02 3.56 -4.27
CA ALA A 33 -15.83 3.80 -3.46
C ALA A 33 -14.89 2.58 -3.54
N ILE A 34 -13.58 2.84 -3.61
CA ILE A 34 -12.54 1.80 -3.72
C ILE A 34 -11.52 1.98 -2.60
N GLY A 35 -11.30 0.93 -1.79
CA GLY A 35 -10.19 0.85 -0.85
C GLY A 35 -8.97 0.25 -1.55
N ILE A 36 -7.80 0.88 -1.36
CA ILE A 36 -6.54 0.44 -1.95
C ILE A 36 -5.45 0.41 -0.89
N PHE A 37 -4.62 -0.65 -0.92
CA PHE A 37 -3.38 -0.78 -0.17
C PHE A 37 -2.20 -0.67 -1.14
N PRO A 38 -1.68 0.55 -1.40
CA PRO A 38 -0.77 0.79 -2.52
C PRO A 38 0.63 0.20 -2.34
N GLY A 39 1.01 -0.17 -1.12
CA GLY A 39 2.27 -0.85 -0.82
C GLY A 39 2.36 -2.26 -1.43
N GLY A 40 1.21 -2.92 -1.64
CA GLY A 40 1.13 -4.23 -2.29
C GLY A 40 1.72 -5.40 -1.49
N THR A 41 2.29 -5.15 -0.33
CA THR A 41 2.88 -6.16 0.57
C THR A 41 2.67 -5.79 2.03
N VAL A 42 2.98 -6.72 2.93
CA VAL A 42 2.93 -6.49 4.38
C VAL A 42 4.11 -5.62 4.80
N SER A 43 3.82 -4.54 5.53
CA SER A 43 4.82 -3.60 6.06
C SER A 43 5.94 -4.34 6.79
N THR A 44 7.18 -4.08 6.39
CA THR A 44 8.36 -4.75 6.91
C THR A 44 9.43 -3.73 7.27
N SER A 45 10.16 -4.00 8.35
CA SER A 45 11.24 -3.14 8.81
C SER A 45 12.38 -3.08 7.79
N ALA A 46 12.90 -1.89 7.51
CA ALA A 46 14.05 -1.73 6.60
C ALA A 46 15.32 -2.43 7.12
N LYS A 47 15.48 -2.47 8.44
CA LYS A 47 16.56 -3.18 9.16
C LYS A 47 15.95 -4.06 10.24
N PRO A 48 16.60 -5.18 10.62
CA PRO A 48 16.19 -5.94 11.80
C PRO A 48 16.00 -5.01 13.00
N PHE A 49 14.89 -5.15 13.72
CA PHE A 49 14.50 -4.36 14.89
C PHE A 49 14.07 -2.90 14.65
N SER A 50 14.13 -2.36 13.42
CA SER A 50 13.51 -1.06 13.12
C SER A 50 11.99 -1.17 13.02
N GLN A 51 11.31 -0.03 12.92
CA GLN A 51 9.85 -0.01 12.77
C GLN A 51 9.44 -0.57 11.42
N PRO A 52 8.44 -1.47 11.38
CA PRO A 52 7.84 -1.93 10.13
C PRO A 52 7.08 -0.80 9.44
N LEU A 53 7.40 -0.59 8.17
CA LEU A 53 6.79 0.43 7.32
C LEU A 53 6.46 -0.18 5.95
N ASP A 54 5.58 0.49 5.22
CA ASP A 54 5.35 0.15 3.83
C ASP A 54 6.58 0.45 2.98
N PRO A 55 6.83 -0.34 1.95
CA PRO A 55 7.78 0.03 0.90
C PRO A 55 7.27 1.25 0.11
N SER A 56 7.96 1.61 -0.97
CA SER A 56 7.46 2.60 -1.91
C SER A 56 6.11 2.21 -2.49
N TRP A 57 5.16 3.14 -2.57
CA TRP A 57 3.84 2.87 -3.09
C TRP A 57 3.83 2.83 -4.62
N ARG A 58 3.09 1.87 -5.17
CA ARG A 58 3.11 1.57 -6.61
C ARG A 58 2.38 2.64 -7.43
N ALA A 59 2.99 3.05 -8.55
CA ALA A 59 2.47 4.06 -9.46
C ALA A 59 1.13 3.68 -10.16
N PHE A 60 0.70 2.43 -10.04
CA PHE A 60 -0.61 1.99 -10.55
C PHE A 60 -1.76 2.83 -9.95
N THR A 61 -1.72 3.07 -8.65
CA THR A 61 -2.74 3.86 -7.93
C THR A 61 -2.75 5.31 -8.40
N ALA A 62 -1.57 5.92 -8.58
CA ALA A 62 -1.46 7.27 -9.13
C ALA A 62 -2.20 7.42 -10.46
N ARG A 63 -1.94 6.52 -11.40
CA ARG A 63 -2.57 6.55 -12.74
C ARG A 63 -4.09 6.39 -12.70
N MET A 64 -4.59 5.67 -11.72
CA MET A 64 -6.04 5.50 -11.54
C MET A 64 -6.67 6.77 -10.97
N ILE A 65 -6.08 7.36 -9.93
CA ILE A 65 -6.55 8.62 -9.32
C ILE A 65 -6.56 9.74 -10.35
N LEU A 66 -5.45 9.93 -11.06
CA LEU A 66 -5.31 11.00 -12.05
C LEU A 66 -6.30 10.88 -13.21
N LYS A 67 -6.70 9.65 -13.56
CA LYS A 67 -7.64 9.44 -14.66
C LYS A 67 -9.11 9.59 -14.25
N SER A 68 -9.45 9.30 -13.01
CA SER A 68 -10.84 9.33 -12.51
C SER A 68 -11.15 10.54 -11.64
N ASN A 69 -10.14 11.26 -11.18
CA ASN A 69 -10.24 12.42 -10.30
C ASN A 69 -11.23 12.21 -9.12
N PRO A 70 -11.06 11.13 -8.33
CA PRO A 70 -11.96 10.83 -7.23
C PRO A 70 -11.62 11.68 -6.01
N THR A 71 -12.54 11.77 -5.06
CA THR A 71 -12.20 12.22 -3.72
C THR A 71 -11.29 11.19 -3.05
N VAL A 72 -10.08 11.59 -2.66
CA VAL A 72 -9.09 10.72 -2.00
C VAL A 72 -9.09 11.00 -0.50
N VAL A 73 -9.32 9.96 0.29
CA VAL A 73 -9.31 10.02 1.76
C VAL A 73 -8.21 9.09 2.27
N PRO A 74 -7.17 9.60 2.95
CA PRO A 74 -6.14 8.76 3.53
C PRO A 74 -6.66 8.02 4.77
N LEU A 75 -6.34 6.73 4.87
CA LEU A 75 -6.66 5.88 6.01
C LEU A 75 -5.37 5.26 6.56
N TYR A 76 -5.07 5.49 7.82
CA TYR A 76 -3.94 4.88 8.50
C TYR A 76 -4.40 3.79 9.46
N PHE A 77 -3.87 2.59 9.29
CA PHE A 77 -4.12 1.45 10.17
C PHE A 77 -2.98 1.34 11.18
N GLU A 78 -3.29 1.43 12.45
CA GLU A 78 -2.31 1.27 13.51
C GLU A 78 -1.92 -0.19 13.70
N GLY A 79 -0.67 -0.40 14.06
CA GLY A 79 -0.12 -1.71 14.37
C GLY A 79 0.83 -2.24 13.31
N HIS A 80 1.44 -3.35 13.64
CA HIS A 80 2.42 -4.03 12.79
C HIS A 80 2.46 -5.52 13.15
N THR A 81 3.05 -6.32 12.30
CA THR A 81 3.32 -7.74 12.54
C THR A 81 4.36 -7.94 13.65
N SER A 82 4.42 -9.15 14.21
CA SER A 82 5.32 -9.48 15.31
C SER A 82 6.81 -9.33 14.95
N ARG A 83 7.66 -9.16 15.96
CA ARG A 83 9.12 -9.14 15.76
C ARG A 83 9.64 -10.42 15.14
N LEU A 84 9.03 -11.57 15.47
CA LEU A 84 9.39 -12.85 14.88
C LEU A 84 9.12 -12.84 13.36
N PHE A 85 7.97 -12.34 12.93
CA PHE A 85 7.68 -12.18 11.51
C PHE A 85 8.67 -11.24 10.82
N GLN A 86 9.04 -10.14 11.47
CA GLN A 86 10.01 -9.18 10.93
C GLN A 86 11.38 -9.84 10.72
N LEU A 87 11.90 -10.57 11.72
CA LEU A 87 13.17 -11.28 11.63
C LEU A 87 13.13 -12.37 10.55
N ALA A 88 12.09 -13.20 10.54
CA ALA A 88 11.91 -14.24 9.53
C ALA A 88 11.86 -13.66 8.11
N SER A 89 11.26 -12.48 7.97
CA SER A 89 11.20 -11.75 6.70
C SER A 89 12.59 -11.36 6.17
N HIS A 90 13.55 -11.10 7.02
CA HIS A 90 14.93 -10.83 6.63
C HIS A 90 15.76 -12.09 6.36
N LEU A 91 15.34 -13.24 6.90
CA LEU A 91 16.07 -14.50 6.76
C LEU A 91 15.68 -15.25 5.49
N HIS A 92 14.39 -15.51 5.29
CA HIS A 92 13.94 -16.32 4.16
C HIS A 92 12.46 -16.08 3.84
N TYR A 93 12.15 -16.00 2.53
CA TYR A 93 10.79 -15.78 2.05
C TYR A 93 9.79 -16.84 2.52
N THR A 94 10.16 -18.13 2.49
CA THR A 94 9.27 -19.22 2.92
C THR A 94 8.91 -19.12 4.40
N LEU A 95 9.86 -18.72 5.26
CA LEU A 95 9.59 -18.50 6.69
C LEU A 95 8.59 -17.33 6.88
N ARG A 96 8.78 -16.24 6.12
CA ARG A 96 7.84 -15.13 6.08
C ARG A 96 6.42 -15.60 5.74
N MET A 97 6.28 -16.38 4.66
CA MET A 97 4.98 -16.85 4.20
C MET A 97 4.31 -17.79 5.21
N GLY A 98 5.06 -18.70 5.82
CA GLY A 98 4.55 -19.58 6.87
C GLY A 98 4.07 -18.82 8.11
N LEU A 99 4.81 -17.80 8.53
CA LEU A 99 4.43 -16.97 9.68
C LEU A 99 3.28 -16.01 9.39
N LEU A 100 3.02 -15.63 8.14
CA LEU A 100 1.92 -14.76 7.77
C LEU A 100 0.56 -15.31 8.22
N ILE A 101 0.36 -16.61 8.10
CA ILE A 101 -0.85 -17.30 8.58
C ILE A 101 -1.00 -17.18 10.10
N LYS A 102 0.11 -17.29 10.82
CA LYS A 102 0.14 -17.12 12.29
C LYS A 102 -0.19 -15.66 12.67
N GLU A 103 0.40 -14.69 11.98
CA GLU A 103 0.10 -13.26 12.19
C GLU A 103 -1.38 -12.97 11.96
N PHE A 104 -1.95 -13.48 10.86
CA PHE A 104 -3.37 -13.33 10.57
C PHE A 104 -4.25 -13.91 11.68
N LYS A 105 -3.99 -15.16 12.09
CA LYS A 105 -4.74 -15.82 13.18
C LYS A 105 -4.66 -15.03 14.50
N SER A 106 -3.51 -14.45 14.83
CA SER A 106 -3.33 -13.69 16.06
C SER A 106 -4.09 -12.36 16.07
N ARG A 107 -4.59 -11.91 14.90
CA ARG A 107 -5.37 -10.68 14.75
C ARG A 107 -6.87 -10.90 14.64
N VAL A 108 -7.30 -12.16 14.49
CA VAL A 108 -8.73 -12.49 14.53
C VAL A 108 -9.31 -12.07 15.88
N ASP A 109 -10.46 -11.42 15.87
CA ASP A 109 -11.16 -10.87 17.03
C ASP A 109 -10.38 -9.80 17.83
N SER A 110 -9.32 -9.26 17.25
CA SER A 110 -8.58 -8.15 17.86
C SER A 110 -9.07 -6.79 17.33
N PRO A 111 -9.11 -5.74 18.16
CA PRO A 111 -9.48 -4.42 17.70
C PRO A 111 -8.45 -3.88 16.71
N VAL A 112 -8.91 -3.25 15.65
CA VAL A 112 -8.09 -2.52 14.68
C VAL A 112 -8.37 -1.03 14.83
N ARG A 113 -7.35 -0.25 15.13
CA ARG A 113 -7.45 1.22 15.18
C ARG A 113 -7.18 1.78 13.80
N ILE A 114 -8.07 2.68 13.37
CA ILE A 114 -7.97 3.34 12.08
C ILE A 114 -8.07 4.84 12.31
N SER A 115 -7.10 5.58 11.80
CA SER A 115 -7.14 7.03 11.72
C SER A 115 -7.60 7.44 10.33
N ILE A 116 -8.65 8.24 10.25
CA ILE A 116 -9.25 8.72 8.99
C ILE A 116 -8.89 10.18 8.82
N GLY A 117 -8.19 10.50 7.73
CA GLY A 117 -7.82 11.88 7.40
C GLY A 117 -8.93 12.64 6.68
N GLN A 118 -8.71 13.93 6.51
CA GLN A 118 -9.56 14.76 5.68
C GLN A 118 -9.37 14.42 4.20
N PRO A 119 -10.39 14.63 3.36
CA PRO A 119 -10.25 14.52 1.91
C PRO A 119 -9.09 15.39 1.42
N LEU A 120 -8.23 14.83 0.58
CA LEU A 120 -7.07 15.55 0.05
C LEU A 120 -7.51 16.62 -0.93
N ASN A 121 -6.79 17.75 -0.90
CA ASN A 121 -7.05 18.88 -1.79
C ASN A 121 -6.70 18.52 -3.25
N SER A 122 -7.68 18.69 -4.15
CA SER A 122 -7.53 18.38 -5.57
C SER A 122 -6.44 19.21 -6.27
N ASP A 123 -6.28 20.48 -5.88
CA ASP A 123 -5.28 21.36 -6.48
C ASP A 123 -3.85 20.98 -6.05
N GLU A 124 -3.69 20.52 -4.82
CA GLU A 124 -2.42 19.96 -4.35
C GLU A 124 -2.05 18.67 -5.04
N MET A 125 -3.04 17.79 -5.26
CA MET A 125 -2.84 16.56 -6.02
C MET A 125 -2.48 16.87 -7.49
N ALA A 126 -3.17 17.82 -8.12
CA ALA A 126 -2.91 18.22 -9.50
C ALA A 126 -1.48 18.76 -9.69
N ARG A 127 -0.99 19.57 -8.76
CA ARG A 127 0.39 20.10 -8.81
C ARG A 127 1.48 19.02 -8.79
N ARG A 128 1.20 17.85 -8.24
CA ARG A 128 2.14 16.72 -8.11
C ARG A 128 1.90 15.60 -9.15
N SER A 129 0.92 15.79 -10.02
CA SER A 129 0.43 14.76 -10.95
C SER A 129 1.37 14.44 -12.10
N HIS A 130 2.35 15.29 -12.40
CA HIS A 130 3.29 15.11 -13.53
C HIS A 130 4.29 13.97 -13.31
N ASP A 131 4.60 13.62 -12.07
CA ASP A 131 5.41 12.45 -11.75
C ASP A 131 4.63 11.49 -10.84
N PRO A 132 4.28 10.27 -11.34
CA PRO A 132 3.54 9.28 -10.55
C PRO A 132 4.25 8.85 -9.26
N THR A 133 5.58 8.84 -9.24
CA THR A 133 6.35 8.45 -8.04
C THR A 133 6.23 9.51 -6.97
N THR A 134 6.54 10.75 -7.28
CA THR A 134 6.39 11.91 -6.38
C THR A 134 4.94 12.04 -5.89
N PHE A 135 3.96 11.73 -6.74
CA PHE A 135 2.56 11.74 -6.34
C PHE A 135 2.23 10.65 -5.32
N MET A 136 2.74 9.43 -5.50
CA MET A 136 2.55 8.34 -4.55
C MET A 136 3.25 8.60 -3.21
N ASP A 137 4.43 9.22 -3.24
CA ASP A 137 5.13 9.63 -2.02
C ASP A 137 4.34 10.68 -1.24
N TYR A 138 3.73 11.63 -1.94
CA TYR A 138 2.83 12.60 -1.31
C TYR A 138 1.63 11.92 -0.64
N LEU A 139 0.95 10.99 -1.33
CA LEU A 139 -0.19 10.26 -0.76
C LEU A 139 0.23 9.42 0.45
N ARG A 140 1.39 8.77 0.37
CA ARG A 140 1.96 7.99 1.45
C ARG A 140 2.26 8.87 2.66
N ASN A 141 2.92 10.01 2.47
CA ASN A 141 3.23 10.96 3.52
C ASN A 141 1.95 11.46 4.21
N LYS A 142 0.93 11.85 3.43
CA LYS A 142 -0.38 12.27 3.96
C LYS A 142 -1.08 11.17 4.76
N THR A 143 -0.86 9.90 4.43
CA THR A 143 -1.39 8.78 5.20
C THR A 143 -0.61 8.58 6.50
N TYR A 144 0.72 8.64 6.46
CA TYR A 144 1.56 8.48 7.65
C TYR A 144 1.52 9.67 8.60
N GLU A 145 1.17 10.88 8.14
CA GLU A 145 0.88 12.04 9.01
C GLU A 145 -0.27 11.77 10.00
N LEU A 146 -1.13 10.80 9.71
CA LEU A 146 -2.21 10.36 10.62
C LEU A 146 -1.72 9.44 11.75
N SER A 147 -0.49 8.98 11.69
CA SER A 147 0.12 8.19 12.76
C SER A 147 0.51 9.07 13.93
N MET A 148 0.70 8.48 15.11
CA MET A 148 1.22 9.20 16.28
C MET A 148 2.65 9.73 16.09
N ASN A 149 3.37 9.25 15.07
CA ASN A 149 4.72 9.68 14.72
C ASN A 149 4.74 10.10 13.24
N ALA A 150 4.56 11.38 12.97
CA ALA A 150 4.46 11.94 11.62
C ALA A 150 5.73 11.77 10.77
N ASP A 151 6.92 11.63 11.40
CA ASP A 151 8.19 11.48 10.69
C ASP A 151 8.32 10.14 9.95
N LEU A 152 7.41 9.20 10.20
CA LEU A 152 7.40 7.89 9.54
C LEU A 152 7.15 7.99 8.03
N GLY A 153 6.47 9.02 7.57
CA GLY A 153 6.17 9.22 6.15
C GLY A 153 7.42 9.33 5.27
N CYS A 154 8.51 9.86 5.79
CA CYS A 154 9.77 10.03 5.07
C CYS A 154 10.65 8.77 5.03
N GLN A 155 10.26 7.69 5.72
CA GLN A 155 11.01 6.44 5.81
C GLN A 155 10.28 5.34 5.06
N TYR A 156 11.02 4.42 4.44
CA TYR A 156 10.48 3.27 3.73
C TYR A 156 10.81 1.97 4.42
N GLY A 157 9.91 1.02 4.29
CA GLY A 157 10.13 -0.36 4.69
C GLY A 157 10.96 -1.11 3.66
N TYR A 158 11.13 -2.41 3.91
CA TYR A 158 11.92 -3.27 3.06
C TYR A 158 11.17 -3.66 1.78
N GLU A 159 11.84 -3.54 0.63
CA GLU A 159 11.33 -3.96 -0.70
C GLU A 159 11.66 -5.44 -0.94
N PHE A 160 10.70 -6.32 -0.70
CA PHE A 160 10.91 -7.76 -0.90
C PHE A 160 10.97 -8.18 -2.36
N GLU A 161 10.16 -7.56 -3.20
CA GLU A 161 9.98 -8.02 -4.57
C GLU A 161 11.22 -7.88 -5.43
N GLU A 162 12.09 -6.90 -5.16
CA GLU A 162 13.34 -6.74 -5.91
C GLU A 162 14.37 -7.81 -5.57
N ARG A 163 14.38 -8.31 -4.34
CA ARG A 163 15.35 -9.31 -3.87
C ARG A 163 15.09 -10.72 -4.41
N TYR A 164 13.85 -11.05 -4.77
CA TYR A 164 13.45 -12.39 -5.20
C TYR A 164 13.14 -12.48 -6.69
N LYS A 165 13.37 -11.41 -7.46
CA LYS A 165 13.29 -11.37 -8.94
C LYS A 165 14.58 -11.76 -9.65
N SER A 166 15.65 -12.10 -8.92
CA SER A 166 16.93 -12.57 -9.47
C SER A 166 16.97 -14.09 -9.56
#